data_121925d143f75da6c71fedae5cf7bb7d
#
_entry.id   121925d143f75da6c71fedae5cf7bb7d
#
_cell.length_a   1.000
_cell.length_b   1.000
_cell.length_c   1.000
_cell.angle_alpha   90.00
_cell.angle_beta   90.00
_cell.angle_gamma   90.00
#
_symmetry.space_group_name_H-M   'P 1'
#
loop_
_entity.id
_entity.type
_entity.pdbx_description
1 polymer ?
#
loop_
_entity_poly.entity_id
_entity_poly.type
_entity_poly.pdbx_seq_one_letter_code
_entity_poly.pdbx_strand_id
1 'polypeptide(L)'
;MTNTVFIIPRVPDTYRNPIRNKLWKLCLDSLFKQTFLNWTALVVGKNIDHQKNDNRFIVVSYEGTKEEKLQKATEYIIQNNIPGDYIIRLDDDDIINPTILEKVSKLNFDIYVDKHQWFWHYESGKISNRVWNWYPNTCIHKREHALTEWGDYANGDFKRYKEQALLIENDHSKLHPYYKNKRVIFADKKHPVYLRTITSVSITAQNSHNHENYLKRFGLWHKNNLKDFQFLNKYALNDKNSLPNYILKEILANKWLDFRSTQNYLKKI
;
A
#
# COMPACT_ATOMS: atom_id res chain seq x y z
N MET A 1 5.43 -16.61 18.30
CA MET A 1 6.15 -15.62 17.43
C MET A 1 5.13 -15.05 16.47
N THR A 2 5.07 -13.74 16.39
CA THR A 2 4.15 -13.03 15.49
C THR A 2 4.45 -13.39 14.04
N ASN A 3 3.45 -13.83 13.29
CA ASN A 3 3.58 -14.11 11.86
C ASN A 3 2.74 -13.09 11.05
N THR A 4 3.23 -12.67 9.90
CA THR A 4 2.53 -11.72 9.02
C THR A 4 2.26 -12.33 7.66
N VAL A 5 1.03 -12.19 7.16
CA VAL A 5 0.65 -12.61 5.82
C VAL A 5 0.51 -11.38 4.92
N PHE A 6 1.28 -11.34 3.85
CA PHE A 6 1.07 -10.38 2.75
C PHE A 6 0.10 -10.97 1.74
N ILE A 7 -0.87 -10.17 1.31
CA ILE A 7 -1.74 -10.47 0.17
C ILE A 7 -1.35 -9.55 -0.97
N ILE A 8 -0.93 -10.14 -2.10
CA ILE A 8 -0.42 -9.40 -3.25
C ILE A 8 -1.25 -9.77 -4.50
N PRO A 9 -2.26 -8.94 -4.86
CA PRO A 9 -3.00 -9.13 -6.11
C PRO A 9 -2.14 -8.68 -7.29
N ARG A 10 -1.66 -9.63 -8.11
CA ARG A 10 -0.87 -9.33 -9.32
C ARG A 10 -1.75 -8.64 -10.37
N VAL A 11 -1.23 -7.60 -10.97
CA VAL A 11 -1.89 -6.94 -12.11
C VAL A 11 -2.13 -7.93 -13.26
N PRO A 12 -3.27 -7.85 -13.98
CA PRO A 12 -3.54 -8.70 -15.14
C PRO A 12 -2.43 -8.61 -16.19
N ASP A 13 -2.22 -9.71 -16.94
CA ASP A 13 -1.17 -9.79 -17.96
C ASP A 13 -1.28 -8.68 -19.02
N THR A 14 -2.50 -8.26 -19.35
CA THR A 14 -2.79 -7.18 -20.31
C THR A 14 -2.21 -5.82 -19.89
N TYR A 15 -1.99 -5.60 -18.59
CA TYR A 15 -1.40 -4.36 -18.05
C TYR A 15 0.09 -4.50 -17.74
N ARG A 16 0.68 -5.68 -17.96
CA ARG A 16 2.12 -5.90 -17.73
C ARG A 16 2.93 -5.28 -18.85
N ASN A 17 3.93 -4.54 -18.47
CA ASN A 17 4.91 -3.91 -19.36
C ASN A 17 6.29 -3.93 -18.68
N PRO A 18 7.39 -3.56 -19.37
CA PRO A 18 8.73 -3.60 -18.79
C PRO A 18 8.89 -2.83 -17.49
N ILE A 19 8.22 -1.68 -17.33
CA ILE A 19 8.27 -0.87 -16.11
C ILE A 19 7.55 -1.61 -14.98
N ARG A 20 6.33 -2.09 -15.21
CA ARG A 20 5.58 -2.85 -14.21
C ARG A 20 6.30 -4.14 -13.78
N ASN A 21 6.98 -4.80 -14.69
CA ASN A 21 7.80 -5.97 -14.34
C ASN A 21 9.00 -5.60 -13.46
N LYS A 22 9.62 -4.44 -13.69
CA LYS A 22 10.66 -3.91 -12.79
C LYS A 22 10.10 -3.57 -11.41
N LEU A 23 8.95 -2.92 -11.35
CA LEU A 23 8.29 -2.58 -10.08
C LEU A 23 7.90 -3.84 -9.31
N TRP A 24 7.39 -4.87 -9.99
CA TRP A 24 7.14 -6.17 -9.37
C TRP A 24 8.41 -6.76 -8.72
N LYS A 25 9.53 -6.75 -9.43
CA LYS A 25 10.81 -7.20 -8.86
C LYS A 25 11.23 -6.38 -7.65
N LEU A 26 11.01 -5.06 -7.67
CA LEU A 26 11.27 -4.19 -6.52
C LEU A 26 10.34 -4.46 -5.33
N CYS A 27 9.07 -4.73 -5.60
CA CYS A 27 8.12 -5.17 -4.57
C CYS A 27 8.63 -6.44 -3.89
N LEU A 28 9.01 -7.47 -4.66
CA LEU A 28 9.60 -8.70 -4.14
C LEU A 28 10.91 -8.45 -3.38
N ASP A 29 11.81 -7.64 -3.94
CA ASP A 29 13.08 -7.28 -3.27
C ASP A 29 12.84 -6.64 -1.90
N SER A 30 11.80 -5.83 -1.75
CA SER A 30 11.45 -5.21 -0.48
C SER A 30 10.98 -6.23 0.57
N LEU A 31 10.28 -7.29 0.13
CA LEU A 31 9.90 -8.41 0.97
C LEU A 31 11.12 -9.24 1.39
N PHE A 32 12.00 -9.58 0.45
CA PHE A 32 13.23 -10.32 0.76
C PHE A 32 14.18 -9.57 1.69
N LYS A 33 14.11 -8.24 1.72
CA LYS A 33 14.88 -7.37 2.61
C LYS A 33 14.29 -7.23 4.02
N GLN A 34 13.13 -7.85 4.32
CA GLN A 34 12.58 -7.80 5.66
C GLN A 34 13.58 -8.36 6.68
N THR A 35 13.89 -7.55 7.69
CA THR A 35 14.78 -7.94 8.79
C THR A 35 14.16 -9.00 9.71
N PHE A 36 12.84 -9.05 9.75
CA PHE A 36 12.06 -10.05 10.47
C PHE A 36 11.54 -11.10 9.48
N LEU A 37 11.94 -12.36 9.65
CA LEU A 37 11.77 -13.41 8.64
C LEU A 37 10.46 -14.20 8.75
N ASN A 38 9.68 -14.00 9.80
CA ASN A 38 8.43 -14.73 10.02
C ASN A 38 7.27 -14.08 9.28
N TRP A 39 7.24 -14.26 7.96
CA TRP A 39 6.18 -13.79 7.09
C TRP A 39 5.91 -14.78 5.95
N THR A 40 4.70 -14.69 5.39
CA THR A 40 4.26 -15.43 4.20
C THR A 40 3.67 -14.45 3.21
N ALA A 41 3.95 -14.61 1.92
CA ALA A 41 3.36 -13.81 0.84
C ALA A 41 2.43 -14.68 -0.01
N LEU A 42 1.15 -14.35 0.00
CA LEU A 42 0.13 -14.97 -0.85
C LEU A 42 -0.04 -14.12 -2.10
N VAL A 43 0.46 -14.60 -3.23
CA VAL A 43 0.42 -13.90 -4.51
C VAL A 43 -0.69 -14.48 -5.38
N VAL A 44 -1.66 -13.64 -5.78
CA VAL A 44 -2.82 -14.07 -6.57
C VAL A 44 -2.74 -13.51 -7.97
N GLY A 45 -2.70 -14.38 -8.98
CA GLY A 45 -2.63 -14.00 -10.39
C GLY A 45 -2.22 -15.17 -11.28
N LYS A 46 -2.14 -14.93 -12.58
CA LYS A 46 -1.56 -15.86 -13.56
C LYS A 46 -0.12 -15.51 -13.90
N ASN A 47 0.62 -16.46 -14.44
CA ASN A 47 1.97 -16.29 -14.98
C ASN A 47 2.88 -15.53 -14.01
N ILE A 48 2.88 -15.96 -12.73
CA ILE A 48 3.67 -15.31 -11.69
C ILE A 48 5.11 -15.78 -11.80
N ASP A 49 5.97 -14.87 -12.24
CA ASP A 49 7.41 -15.05 -12.14
C ASP A 49 7.85 -14.62 -10.73
N HIS A 50 8.17 -15.59 -9.91
CA HIS A 50 8.66 -15.43 -8.55
C HIS A 50 9.85 -16.35 -8.31
N GLN A 51 10.58 -16.12 -7.23
CA GLN A 51 11.67 -17.04 -6.86
C GLN A 51 11.08 -18.36 -6.40
N LYS A 52 11.06 -19.33 -7.32
CA LYS A 52 10.39 -20.64 -7.18
C LYS A 52 10.78 -21.49 -5.98
N ASN A 53 11.87 -21.12 -5.28
CA ASN A 53 12.47 -21.93 -4.21
C ASN A 53 12.28 -21.34 -2.79
N ASP A 54 11.53 -20.25 -2.64
CA ASP A 54 11.26 -19.68 -1.33
C ASP A 54 9.88 -20.13 -0.83
N ASN A 55 9.86 -20.95 0.21
CA ASN A 55 8.65 -21.52 0.79
C ASN A 55 7.73 -20.50 1.48
N ARG A 56 8.18 -19.27 1.64
CA ARG A 56 7.35 -18.17 2.13
C ARG A 56 6.37 -17.65 1.09
N PHE A 57 6.56 -17.99 -0.20
CA PHE A 57 5.65 -17.60 -1.26
C PHE A 57 4.64 -18.70 -1.58
N ILE A 58 3.37 -18.33 -1.49
CA ILE A 58 2.25 -19.16 -1.91
C ILE A 58 1.62 -18.49 -3.14
N VAL A 59 1.52 -19.21 -4.24
CA VAL A 59 0.92 -18.71 -5.47
C VAL A 59 -0.47 -19.32 -5.65
N VAL A 60 -1.48 -18.45 -5.74
CA VAL A 60 -2.85 -18.82 -6.08
C VAL A 60 -3.10 -18.38 -7.53
N SER A 61 -3.20 -19.37 -8.43
CA SER A 61 -3.48 -19.12 -9.85
C SER A 61 -4.94 -18.70 -10.04
N TYR A 62 -5.15 -17.41 -10.29
CA TYR A 62 -6.48 -16.83 -10.55
C TYR A 62 -6.36 -15.59 -11.42
N GLU A 63 -7.30 -15.41 -12.36
CA GLU A 63 -7.44 -14.21 -13.17
C GLU A 63 -8.80 -13.58 -12.90
N GLY A 64 -8.81 -12.24 -12.79
CA GLY A 64 -10.01 -11.47 -12.44
C GLY A 64 -9.65 -10.06 -12.03
N THR A 65 -10.63 -9.34 -11.53
CA THR A 65 -10.44 -7.99 -10.95
C THR A 65 -9.55 -8.04 -9.71
N LYS A 66 -9.10 -6.89 -9.25
CA LYS A 66 -8.31 -6.77 -8.03
C LYS A 66 -9.10 -7.27 -6.81
N GLU A 67 -10.38 -6.92 -6.75
CA GLU A 67 -11.30 -7.32 -5.69
C GLU A 67 -11.47 -8.84 -5.64
N GLU A 68 -11.71 -9.47 -6.80
CA GLU A 68 -11.82 -10.93 -6.89
C GLU A 68 -10.54 -11.65 -6.47
N LYS A 69 -9.37 -11.11 -6.82
CA LYS A 69 -8.08 -11.64 -6.37
C LYS A 69 -7.90 -11.53 -4.85
N LEU A 70 -8.31 -10.41 -4.26
CA LEU A 70 -8.29 -10.23 -2.81
C LEU A 70 -9.27 -11.19 -2.12
N GLN A 71 -10.47 -11.39 -2.70
CA GLN A 71 -11.44 -12.36 -2.21
C GLN A 71 -10.85 -13.77 -2.23
N LYS A 72 -10.25 -14.18 -3.36
CA LYS A 72 -9.58 -15.49 -3.47
C LYS A 72 -8.46 -15.66 -2.45
N ALA A 73 -7.70 -14.62 -2.16
CA ALA A 73 -6.66 -14.67 -1.14
C ALA A 73 -7.24 -14.88 0.26
N THR A 74 -8.30 -14.16 0.63
CA THR A 74 -8.94 -14.29 1.95
C THR A 74 -9.57 -15.67 2.11
N GLU A 75 -10.28 -16.17 1.09
CA GLU A 75 -10.80 -17.53 1.06
C GLU A 75 -9.69 -18.58 1.26
N TYR A 76 -8.57 -18.43 0.53
CA TYR A 76 -7.45 -19.37 0.63
C TYR A 76 -6.81 -19.36 2.03
N ILE A 77 -6.65 -18.19 2.65
CA ILE A 77 -6.12 -18.05 4.02
C ILE A 77 -7.01 -18.78 5.02
N ILE A 78 -8.33 -18.66 4.89
CA ILE A 78 -9.30 -19.29 5.79
C ILE A 78 -9.32 -20.81 5.57
N GLN A 79 -9.50 -21.27 4.32
CA GLN A 79 -9.65 -22.68 3.97
C GLN A 79 -8.41 -23.52 4.28
N ASN A 80 -7.22 -22.94 4.11
CA ASN A 80 -5.95 -23.64 4.33
C ASN A 80 -5.32 -23.32 5.69
N ASN A 81 -6.03 -22.61 6.58
CA ASN A 81 -5.52 -22.21 7.89
C ASN A 81 -4.13 -21.60 7.84
N ILE A 82 -3.86 -20.73 6.85
CA ILE A 82 -2.56 -20.08 6.71
C ILE A 82 -2.27 -19.29 8.00
N PRO A 83 -1.18 -19.59 8.72
CA PRO A 83 -0.90 -18.93 9.98
C PRO A 83 -0.52 -17.47 9.80
N GLY A 84 -0.98 -16.60 10.68
CA GLY A 84 -0.63 -15.18 10.68
C GLY A 84 -1.45 -14.40 11.70
N ASP A 85 -0.79 -13.61 12.53
CA ASP A 85 -1.44 -12.72 13.50
C ASP A 85 -1.88 -11.42 12.85
N TYR A 86 -1.16 -11.02 11.80
CA TYR A 86 -1.40 -9.81 11.02
C TYR A 86 -1.50 -10.10 9.54
N ILE A 87 -2.29 -9.29 8.84
CA ILE A 87 -2.44 -9.34 7.39
C ILE A 87 -2.18 -7.96 6.80
N ILE A 88 -1.43 -7.92 5.69
CA ILE A 88 -1.08 -6.71 4.95
C ILE A 88 -1.50 -6.91 3.50
N ARG A 89 -2.32 -6.01 2.97
CA ARG A 89 -2.54 -5.90 1.53
C ARG A 89 -1.42 -5.04 0.94
N LEU A 90 -0.69 -5.58 -0.03
CA LEU A 90 0.39 -4.90 -0.72
C LEU A 90 0.14 -4.94 -2.23
N ASP A 91 0.08 -3.78 -2.88
CA ASP A 91 -0.03 -3.73 -4.33
C ASP A 91 1.30 -4.16 -4.98
N ASP A 92 1.23 -4.81 -6.13
CA ASP A 92 2.37 -5.47 -6.78
C ASP A 92 3.42 -4.51 -7.37
N ASP A 93 3.17 -3.22 -7.27
CA ASP A 93 4.07 -2.13 -7.66
C ASP A 93 4.48 -1.23 -6.47
N ASP A 94 4.04 -1.53 -5.25
CA ASP A 94 4.39 -0.79 -4.05
C ASP A 94 5.57 -1.43 -3.30
N ILE A 95 6.24 -0.64 -2.46
CA ILE A 95 7.47 -1.02 -1.77
C ILE A 95 7.26 -1.03 -0.27
N ILE A 96 7.29 -2.20 0.34
CA ILE A 96 7.17 -2.34 1.81
C ILE A 96 8.47 -1.90 2.51
N ASN A 97 8.36 -1.29 3.69
CA ASN A 97 9.53 -0.94 4.49
C ASN A 97 10.25 -2.21 4.98
N PRO A 98 11.55 -2.38 4.68
CA PRO A 98 12.30 -3.57 5.06
C PRO A 98 12.40 -3.85 6.56
N THR A 99 12.22 -2.85 7.42
CA THR A 99 12.33 -2.98 8.89
C THR A 99 10.99 -3.00 9.60
N ILE A 100 9.88 -2.87 8.86
CA ILE A 100 8.57 -2.64 9.47
C ILE A 100 8.09 -3.84 10.29
N LEU A 101 8.29 -5.06 9.81
CA LEU A 101 7.83 -6.26 10.51
C LEU A 101 8.55 -6.44 11.85
N GLU A 102 9.85 -6.17 11.91
CA GLU A 102 10.60 -6.21 13.17
C GLU A 102 10.08 -5.18 14.17
N LYS A 103 9.77 -3.98 13.69
CA LYS A 103 9.21 -2.91 14.53
C LYS A 103 7.85 -3.29 15.10
N VAL A 104 6.94 -3.77 14.26
CA VAL A 104 5.56 -4.07 14.69
C VAL A 104 5.44 -5.37 15.45
N SER A 105 6.37 -6.33 15.29
CA SER A 105 6.36 -7.59 16.05
C SER A 105 6.44 -7.40 17.56
N LYS A 106 6.89 -6.25 18.03
CA LYS A 106 7.01 -5.86 19.44
C LYS A 106 5.81 -5.06 19.96
N LEU A 107 4.82 -4.79 19.10
CA LEU A 107 3.68 -3.95 19.40
C LEU A 107 2.39 -4.79 19.48
N ASN A 108 1.43 -4.28 20.24
CA ASN A 108 0.08 -4.81 20.24
C ASN A 108 -0.86 -3.73 19.70
N PHE A 109 -1.59 -4.01 18.62
CA PHE A 109 -2.50 -3.10 17.94
C PHE A 109 -3.56 -3.85 17.15
N ASP A 110 -4.64 -3.17 16.79
CA ASP A 110 -5.67 -3.68 15.88
C ASP A 110 -5.38 -3.27 14.45
N ILE A 111 -4.83 -2.06 14.26
CA ILE A 111 -4.27 -1.58 12.99
C ILE A 111 -3.03 -0.73 13.22
N TYR A 112 -2.01 -0.92 12.37
CA TYR A 112 -0.83 -0.05 12.27
C TYR A 112 -0.83 0.61 10.91
N VAL A 113 -0.79 1.95 10.85
CA VAL A 113 -1.12 2.71 9.65
C VAL A 113 -0.27 3.96 9.47
N ASP A 114 0.02 4.32 8.22
CA ASP A 114 0.65 5.59 7.88
C ASP A 114 -0.32 6.76 7.99
N LYS A 115 -0.04 7.71 8.88
CA LYS A 115 -0.69 9.02 8.88
C LYS A 115 -0.15 9.90 7.75
N HIS A 116 1.17 9.80 7.49
CA HIS A 116 1.85 10.45 6.39
C HIS A 116 2.11 9.42 5.31
N GLN A 117 1.30 9.43 4.25
CA GLN A 117 1.53 8.54 3.12
C GLN A 117 2.68 9.05 2.28
N TRP A 118 3.62 8.18 1.98
CA TRP A 118 4.77 8.48 1.17
C TRP A 118 4.62 7.92 -0.24
N PHE A 119 5.14 8.67 -1.21
CA PHE A 119 5.11 8.38 -2.61
C PHE A 119 6.53 8.40 -3.17
N TRP A 120 6.84 7.45 -4.04
CA TRP A 120 8.10 7.40 -4.77
C TRP A 120 7.80 7.50 -6.26
N HIS A 121 8.35 8.54 -6.90
CA HIS A 121 8.25 8.73 -8.34
C HIS A 121 9.40 7.99 -9.03
N TYR A 122 9.07 6.89 -9.70
CA TYR A 122 10.05 5.94 -10.26
C TYR A 122 10.98 6.61 -11.26
N GLU A 123 10.46 7.42 -12.19
CA GLU A 123 11.21 8.04 -13.25
C GLU A 123 12.26 9.03 -12.71
N SER A 124 11.94 9.83 -11.73
CA SER A 124 12.88 10.83 -11.17
C SER A 124 13.65 10.37 -9.93
N GLY A 125 13.23 9.28 -9.30
CA GLY A 125 13.78 8.82 -8.03
C GLY A 125 13.45 9.69 -6.81
N LYS A 126 12.59 10.70 -6.98
CA LYS A 126 12.19 11.60 -5.90
C LYS A 126 11.04 11.01 -5.08
N ILE A 127 10.93 11.49 -3.85
CA ILE A 127 9.83 11.14 -2.95
C ILE A 127 8.99 12.36 -2.61
N SER A 128 7.76 12.11 -2.22
CA SER A 128 6.86 13.09 -1.65
C SER A 128 6.05 12.47 -0.52
N ASN A 129 5.46 13.28 0.35
CA ASN A 129 4.54 12.78 1.36
C ASN A 129 3.35 13.70 1.52
N ARG A 130 2.24 13.12 1.94
CA ARG A 130 1.00 13.84 2.20
C ARG A 130 0.22 13.22 3.34
N VAL A 131 -0.49 14.05 4.10
CA VAL A 131 -1.48 13.61 5.08
C VAL A 131 -2.84 13.49 4.39
N TRP A 132 -3.49 12.33 4.53
CA TRP A 132 -4.83 12.09 4.02
C TRP A 132 -5.82 11.89 5.17
N ASN A 133 -7.11 12.11 4.88
CA ASN A 133 -8.20 11.93 5.84
C ASN A 133 -8.65 10.46 5.98
N TRP A 134 -7.96 9.54 5.34
CA TRP A 134 -8.29 8.12 5.31
C TRP A 134 -7.04 7.26 5.43
N TYR A 135 -7.23 5.99 5.78
CA TYR A 135 -6.13 5.04 5.86
C TYR A 135 -5.75 4.54 4.46
N PRO A 136 -4.45 4.34 4.17
CA PRO A 136 -4.00 3.77 2.89
C PRO A 136 -4.41 2.31 2.73
N ASN A 137 -4.32 1.78 1.51
CA ASN A 137 -4.53 0.36 1.22
C ASN A 137 -3.60 -0.54 2.02
N THR A 138 -2.33 -0.12 2.10
CA THR A 138 -1.28 -0.88 2.75
C THR A 138 -1.21 -0.47 4.21
N CYS A 139 -2.03 -1.12 5.02
CA CYS A 139 -2.02 -1.08 6.47
C CYS A 139 -1.67 -2.46 7.01
N ILE A 140 -1.23 -2.54 8.26
CA ILE A 140 -1.01 -3.79 8.96
C ILE A 140 -2.23 -4.01 9.86
N HIS A 141 -3.08 -4.94 9.47
CA HIS A 141 -4.30 -5.26 10.19
C HIS A 141 -4.09 -6.49 11.07
N LYS A 142 -4.60 -6.47 12.30
CA LYS A 142 -4.77 -7.71 13.06
C LYS A 142 -5.67 -8.65 12.27
N ARG A 143 -5.33 -9.94 12.22
CA ARG A 143 -6.01 -10.93 11.38
C ARG A 143 -7.53 -10.92 11.53
N GLU A 144 -8.03 -10.91 12.78
CA GLU A 144 -9.46 -10.92 13.06
C GLU A 144 -10.19 -9.75 12.40
N HIS A 145 -9.57 -8.55 12.36
CA HIS A 145 -10.14 -7.38 11.71
C HIS A 145 -10.01 -7.45 10.18
N ALA A 146 -8.86 -7.88 9.67
CA ALA A 146 -8.65 -8.00 8.24
C ALA A 146 -9.67 -8.90 7.55
N LEU A 147 -10.08 -9.98 8.23
CA LEU A 147 -11.00 -10.99 7.71
C LEU A 147 -12.45 -10.80 8.17
N THR A 148 -12.76 -9.74 8.93
CA THR A 148 -14.13 -9.42 9.34
C THR A 148 -14.96 -9.03 8.13
N GLU A 149 -16.16 -9.54 8.04
CA GLU A 149 -17.12 -9.17 7.00
C GLU A 149 -17.69 -7.76 7.26
N TRP A 150 -17.93 -7.03 6.18
CA TRP A 150 -18.42 -5.65 6.23
C TRP A 150 -19.89 -5.51 6.67
N GLY A 151 -20.67 -6.59 6.68
CA GLY A 151 -22.13 -6.56 6.83
C GLY A 151 -22.67 -5.68 7.95
N ASP A 152 -21.97 -5.62 9.08
CA ASP A 152 -22.40 -4.92 10.28
C ASP A 152 -22.06 -3.42 10.30
N TYR A 153 -21.24 -2.94 9.34
CA TYR A 153 -20.69 -1.58 9.34
C TYR A 153 -21.13 -0.75 8.14
N ALA A 154 -21.86 -1.36 7.20
CA ALA A 154 -22.27 -0.69 5.98
C ALA A 154 -23.65 -0.05 6.13
N ASN A 155 -23.74 1.26 6.07
CA ASN A 155 -25.00 1.96 5.89
C ASN A 155 -25.60 1.60 4.53
N GLY A 156 -26.66 0.78 4.50
CA GLY A 156 -27.65 0.60 3.42
C GLY A 156 -27.18 0.31 1.99
N ASP A 157 -26.16 0.99 1.50
CA ASP A 157 -25.71 0.94 0.09
C ASP A 157 -24.70 -0.17 -0.23
N PHE A 158 -24.31 -0.98 0.76
CA PHE A 158 -23.22 -1.94 0.64
C PHE A 158 -23.66 -3.40 0.48
N LYS A 159 -24.82 -3.66 -0.08
CA LYS A 159 -25.32 -5.03 -0.32
C LYS A 159 -24.29 -5.91 -1.06
N ARG A 160 -23.49 -5.34 -1.95
CA ARG A 160 -22.48 -6.08 -2.71
C ARG A 160 -21.23 -6.48 -1.89
N TYR A 161 -21.01 -5.86 -0.73
CA TYR A 161 -19.85 -6.11 0.14
C TYR A 161 -20.19 -6.89 1.40
N LYS A 162 -21.45 -7.26 1.57
CA LYS A 162 -21.96 -7.91 2.79
C LYS A 162 -21.25 -9.21 3.15
N GLU A 163 -20.64 -9.87 2.16
CA GLU A 163 -19.93 -11.14 2.31
C GLU A 163 -18.44 -11.02 2.04
N GLN A 164 -17.90 -9.81 1.99
CA GLN A 164 -16.49 -9.56 1.71
C GLN A 164 -15.74 -9.16 2.97
N ALA A 165 -14.50 -9.66 3.11
CA ALA A 165 -13.63 -9.27 4.20
C ALA A 165 -13.25 -7.77 4.12
N LEU A 166 -13.05 -7.16 5.28
CA LEU A 166 -12.68 -5.74 5.43
C LEU A 166 -11.46 -5.35 4.55
N LEU A 167 -10.51 -6.25 4.41
CA LEU A 167 -9.28 -6.04 3.63
C LEU A 167 -9.54 -5.77 2.15
N ILE A 168 -10.70 -6.19 1.61
CA ILE A 168 -11.04 -6.05 0.19
C ILE A 168 -11.54 -4.63 -0.12
N GLU A 169 -11.98 -3.87 0.89
CA GLU A 169 -12.55 -2.54 0.69
C GLU A 169 -11.57 -1.59 -0.01
N ASN A 170 -12.02 -0.99 -1.09
CA ASN A 170 -11.26 -0.01 -1.86
C ASN A 170 -11.60 1.44 -1.51
N ASP A 171 -12.74 1.68 -0.86
CA ASP A 171 -13.04 3.01 -0.32
C ASP A 171 -12.38 3.20 1.04
N HIS A 172 -11.18 3.73 1.02
CA HIS A 172 -10.34 3.92 2.20
C HIS A 172 -10.98 4.79 3.28
N SER A 173 -11.96 5.63 2.92
CA SER A 173 -12.68 6.46 3.88
C SER A 173 -13.48 5.64 4.89
N LYS A 174 -13.80 4.38 4.58
CA LYS A 174 -14.59 3.48 5.41
C LYS A 174 -13.78 2.73 6.47
N LEU A 175 -12.48 2.54 6.25
CA LEU A 175 -11.61 1.89 7.23
C LEU A 175 -11.54 2.68 8.54
N HIS A 176 -11.47 4.00 8.45
CA HIS A 176 -11.37 4.86 9.63
C HIS A 176 -12.56 4.71 10.61
N PRO A 177 -13.84 4.77 10.19
CA PRO A 177 -14.98 4.52 11.07
C PRO A 177 -14.94 3.16 11.76
N TYR A 178 -14.54 2.10 11.04
CA TYR A 178 -14.42 0.76 11.60
C TYR A 178 -13.41 0.71 12.76
N TYR A 179 -12.28 1.40 12.62
CA TYR A 179 -11.20 1.39 13.63
C TYR A 179 -11.35 2.47 14.71
N LYS A 180 -12.41 3.29 14.71
CA LYS A 180 -12.58 4.43 15.63
C LYS A 180 -12.43 4.07 17.11
N ASN A 181 -12.94 2.90 17.53
CA ASN A 181 -12.91 2.43 18.90
C ASN A 181 -11.93 1.27 19.13
N LYS A 182 -10.92 1.14 18.28
CA LYS A 182 -9.93 0.09 18.31
C LYS A 182 -8.54 0.67 18.55
N ARG A 183 -7.57 -0.19 18.84
CA ARG A 183 -6.18 0.23 19.07
C ARG A 183 -5.47 0.56 17.76
N VAL A 184 -5.51 1.81 17.38
CA VAL A 184 -4.82 2.36 16.20
C VAL A 184 -3.43 2.85 16.60
N ILE A 185 -2.39 2.40 15.91
CA ILE A 185 -1.04 2.94 16.04
C ILE A 185 -0.63 3.58 14.71
N PHE A 186 -0.18 4.82 14.77
CA PHE A 186 0.35 5.52 13.61
C PHE A 186 1.86 5.30 13.47
N ALA A 187 2.28 5.00 12.25
CA ALA A 187 3.69 4.90 11.91
C ALA A 187 4.41 6.26 12.08
N ASP A 188 5.68 6.18 12.46
CA ASP A 188 6.54 7.36 12.46
C ASP A 188 6.74 7.86 11.02
N LYS A 189 6.63 9.17 10.81
CA LYS A 189 6.82 9.81 9.51
C LYS A 189 8.15 9.43 8.83
N LYS A 190 9.22 9.21 9.59
CA LYS A 190 10.54 8.83 9.05
C LYS A 190 10.67 7.34 8.75
N HIS A 191 9.75 6.54 9.27
CA HIS A 191 9.70 5.08 9.14
C HIS A 191 8.31 4.62 8.70
N PRO A 192 7.86 5.02 7.48
CA PRO A 192 6.54 4.64 7.00
C PRO A 192 6.41 3.13 6.80
N VAL A 193 5.18 2.64 6.76
CA VAL A 193 4.88 1.23 6.47
C VAL A 193 5.35 0.85 5.07
N TYR A 194 5.11 1.75 4.10
CA TYR A 194 5.45 1.50 2.70
C TYR A 194 5.66 2.79 1.92
N LEU A 195 6.19 2.68 0.72
CA LEU A 195 6.15 3.72 -0.32
C LEU A 195 5.21 3.29 -1.42
N ARG A 196 4.22 4.14 -1.72
CA ARG A 196 3.40 3.98 -2.91
C ARG A 196 4.20 4.44 -4.13
N THR A 197 4.33 3.57 -5.11
CA THR A 197 5.02 3.90 -6.36
C THR A 197 4.12 4.69 -7.29
N ILE A 198 4.64 5.79 -7.81
CA ILE A 198 4.00 6.62 -8.82
C ILE A 198 4.85 6.56 -10.10
N THR A 199 4.21 6.26 -11.22
CA THR A 199 4.85 6.18 -12.53
C THR A 199 3.86 6.58 -13.62
N SER A 200 4.39 7.01 -14.78
CA SER A 200 3.58 7.35 -15.96
C SER A 200 2.71 6.21 -16.49
N VAL A 201 3.09 4.96 -16.19
CA VAL A 201 2.34 3.75 -16.60
C VAL A 201 1.40 3.19 -15.53
N SER A 202 1.26 3.85 -14.37
CA SER A 202 0.27 3.41 -13.38
C SER A 202 -1.15 3.64 -13.89
N ILE A 203 -2.07 2.72 -13.61
CA ILE A 203 -3.46 2.76 -14.09
C ILE A 203 -4.13 4.09 -13.71
N THR A 204 -3.90 4.55 -12.49
CA THR A 204 -4.45 5.83 -12.00
C THR A 204 -3.88 7.04 -12.75
N ALA A 205 -2.61 6.98 -13.18
CA ALA A 205 -1.99 8.04 -13.97
C ALA A 205 -2.53 8.06 -15.41
N GLN A 206 -2.71 6.87 -16.01
CA GLN A 206 -3.26 6.75 -17.37
C GLN A 206 -4.70 7.22 -17.47
N ASN A 207 -5.50 7.00 -16.42
CA ASN A 207 -6.88 7.47 -16.34
C ASN A 207 -7.00 8.99 -16.02
N SER A 208 -5.88 9.65 -15.76
CA SER A 208 -5.83 11.08 -15.51
C SER A 208 -5.72 11.85 -16.82
N HIS A 209 -6.65 12.77 -17.09
CA HIS A 209 -6.61 13.63 -18.29
C HIS A 209 -5.37 14.53 -18.38
N ASN A 210 -4.69 14.75 -17.26
CA ASN A 210 -3.49 15.59 -17.18
C ASN A 210 -2.50 15.00 -16.15
N HIS A 211 -1.44 14.36 -16.66
CA HIS A 211 -0.42 13.70 -15.84
C HIS A 211 0.31 14.70 -14.92
N GLU A 212 0.56 15.93 -15.36
CA GLU A 212 1.18 16.96 -14.53
C GLU A 212 0.32 17.32 -13.33
N ASN A 213 -0.98 17.53 -13.53
CA ASN A 213 -1.93 17.78 -12.43
C ASN A 213 -2.07 16.58 -11.52
N TYR A 214 -1.97 15.36 -12.05
CA TYR A 214 -1.93 14.15 -11.25
C TYR A 214 -0.73 14.14 -10.29
N LEU A 215 0.48 14.46 -10.79
CA LEU A 215 1.69 14.52 -9.97
C LEU A 215 1.64 15.63 -8.91
N LYS A 216 1.03 16.77 -9.21
CA LYS A 216 0.82 17.89 -8.26
C LYS A 216 -0.01 17.47 -7.03
N ARG A 217 -0.88 16.47 -7.15
CA ARG A 217 -1.71 15.96 -6.05
C ARG A 217 -0.90 15.37 -4.90
N PHE A 218 0.31 14.91 -5.14
CA PHE A 218 1.17 14.28 -4.14
C PHE A 218 2.06 15.27 -3.37
N GLY A 219 1.95 16.56 -3.64
CA GLY A 219 2.71 17.61 -2.97
C GLY A 219 4.11 17.82 -3.55
N LEU A 220 5.07 18.23 -2.72
CA LEU A 220 6.42 18.56 -3.16
C LEU A 220 7.30 17.32 -3.27
N TRP A 221 7.93 17.17 -4.43
CA TRP A 221 8.88 16.13 -4.70
C TRP A 221 10.32 16.54 -4.32
N HIS A 222 10.98 15.74 -3.52
CA HIS A 222 12.34 15.99 -3.06
C HIS A 222 13.19 14.72 -3.14
N LYS A 223 14.51 14.86 -2.96
CA LYS A 223 15.44 13.72 -2.95
C LYS A 223 15.02 12.71 -1.88
N ASN A 224 15.11 11.43 -2.19
CA ASN A 224 14.83 10.37 -1.23
C ASN A 224 15.81 10.42 -0.05
N ASN A 225 15.30 10.80 1.12
CA ASN A 225 16.03 10.90 2.38
C ASN A 225 15.51 9.91 3.45
N LEU A 226 14.59 9.02 3.09
CA LEU A 226 14.11 7.96 3.97
C LEU A 226 15.16 6.87 4.10
N LYS A 227 15.72 6.70 5.30
CA LYS A 227 16.82 5.78 5.57
C LYS A 227 16.51 4.34 5.13
N ASP A 228 15.32 3.86 5.45
CA ASP A 228 14.90 2.49 5.16
C ASP A 228 14.70 2.22 3.66
N PHE A 229 14.60 3.27 2.83
CA PHE A 229 14.35 3.19 1.39
C PHE A 229 15.50 3.70 0.51
N GLN A 230 16.68 3.92 1.09
CA GLN A 230 17.85 4.36 0.33
C GLN A 230 18.26 3.40 -0.80
N PHE A 231 17.95 2.11 -0.64
CA PHE A 231 18.21 1.11 -1.66
C PHE A 231 17.50 1.38 -2.99
N LEU A 232 16.40 2.18 -2.99
CA LEU A 232 15.68 2.54 -4.21
C LEU A 232 16.43 3.51 -5.11
N ASN A 233 17.39 4.27 -4.58
CA ASN A 233 18.12 5.29 -5.35
C ASN A 233 18.84 4.71 -6.58
N LYS A 234 19.24 3.43 -6.53
CA LYS A 234 19.90 2.74 -7.65
C LYS A 234 18.94 2.26 -8.76
N TYR A 235 17.62 2.24 -8.48
CA TYR A 235 16.61 1.74 -9.41
C TYR A 235 15.88 2.86 -10.17
N ALA A 236 15.98 4.09 -9.69
CA ALA A 236 15.37 5.24 -10.33
C ALA A 236 15.99 5.49 -11.71
N LEU A 237 15.17 5.92 -12.67
CA LEU A 237 15.67 6.29 -14.01
C LEU A 237 16.44 7.60 -14.00
N ASN A 238 16.29 8.41 -12.93
CA ASN A 238 16.90 9.73 -12.73
C ASN A 238 16.55 10.75 -13.83
N ASP A 239 15.38 10.58 -14.46
CA ASP A 239 14.86 11.54 -15.43
C ASP A 239 14.38 12.80 -14.72
N LYS A 240 15.18 13.86 -14.81
CA LYS A 240 14.90 15.15 -14.16
C LYS A 240 13.71 15.89 -14.77
N ASN A 241 13.36 15.58 -16.02
CA ASN A 241 12.28 16.25 -16.76
C ASN A 241 10.92 15.58 -16.54
N SER A 242 10.88 14.43 -15.88
CA SER A 242 9.65 13.68 -15.64
C SER A 242 8.72 14.31 -14.59
N LEU A 243 9.20 15.29 -13.82
CA LEU A 243 8.40 16.02 -12.84
C LEU A 243 8.13 17.46 -13.28
N PRO A 244 6.90 17.96 -13.02
CA PRO A 244 6.58 19.34 -13.35
C PRO A 244 7.43 20.33 -12.54
N ASN A 245 7.77 21.46 -13.16
CA ASN A 245 8.37 22.59 -12.47
C ASN A 245 7.28 23.29 -11.66
N TYR A 246 7.36 23.19 -10.34
CA TYR A 246 6.42 23.86 -9.45
C TYR A 246 6.75 25.35 -9.32
N ILE A 247 5.77 26.20 -9.57
CA ILE A 247 5.85 27.61 -9.25
C ILE A 247 5.62 27.81 -7.75
N LEU A 248 6.35 28.72 -7.12
CA LEU A 248 6.33 28.96 -5.66
C LEU A 248 4.91 29.16 -5.09
N LYS A 249 4.01 29.79 -5.87
CA LYS A 249 2.58 29.97 -5.50
C LYS A 249 1.81 28.66 -5.36
N GLU A 250 2.06 27.67 -6.23
CA GLU A 250 1.44 26.35 -6.15
C GLU A 250 1.96 25.53 -4.97
N ILE A 251 3.25 25.73 -4.64
CA ILE A 251 3.88 25.15 -3.46
C ILE A 251 3.18 25.63 -2.18
N LEU A 252 2.95 26.93 -2.06
CA LEU A 252 2.28 27.53 -0.92
C LEU A 252 0.82 27.12 -0.81
N ALA A 253 0.09 27.05 -1.93
CA ALA A 253 -1.29 26.57 -1.98
C ALA A 253 -1.41 25.10 -1.55
N ASN A 254 -0.51 24.23 -1.98
CA ASN A 254 -0.49 22.82 -1.56
C ASN A 254 -0.16 22.66 -0.09
N LYS A 255 0.78 23.42 0.47
CA LYS A 255 1.06 23.44 1.92
C LYS A 255 -0.16 23.88 2.74
N TRP A 256 -0.91 24.84 2.23
CA TRP A 256 -2.12 25.32 2.90
C TRP A 256 -3.26 24.29 2.86
N LEU A 257 -3.41 23.56 1.74
CA LEU A 257 -4.35 22.44 1.62
C LEU A 257 -4.00 21.29 2.57
N ASP A 258 -2.72 20.97 2.71
CA ASP A 258 -2.24 19.96 3.66
C ASP A 258 -2.49 20.39 5.12
N PHE A 259 -2.32 21.66 5.43
CA PHE A 259 -2.65 22.22 6.75
C PHE A 259 -4.16 22.15 7.05
N ARG A 260 -5.02 22.51 6.08
CA ARG A 260 -6.48 22.40 6.22
C ARG A 260 -6.95 20.95 6.38
N SER A 261 -6.41 20.04 5.59
CA SER A 261 -6.76 18.61 5.69
C SER A 261 -6.37 18.04 7.06
N THR A 262 -5.21 18.44 7.59
CA THR A 262 -4.74 18.06 8.92
C THR A 262 -5.64 18.63 10.01
N GLN A 263 -6.03 19.90 9.93
CA GLN A 263 -6.96 20.51 10.89
C GLN A 263 -8.35 19.86 10.89
N ASN A 264 -8.86 19.54 9.70
CA ASN A 264 -10.17 18.86 9.57
C ASN A 264 -10.12 17.41 10.11
N TYR A 265 -8.98 16.75 9.99
CA TYR A 265 -8.76 15.44 10.59
C TYR A 265 -8.72 15.52 12.12
N LEU A 266 -7.96 16.47 12.68
CA LEU A 266 -7.85 16.66 14.13
C LEU A 266 -9.16 17.08 14.81
N LYS A 267 -10.08 17.73 14.09
CA LYS A 267 -11.42 18.07 14.58
C LYS A 267 -12.39 16.88 14.59
N LYS A 268 -12.04 15.76 13.93
CA LYS A 268 -12.89 14.55 13.83
C LYS A 268 -12.43 13.42 14.75
N ILE A 269 -11.29 13.60 15.41
CA ILE A 269 -10.77 12.74 16.49
C ILE A 269 -11.20 13.32 17.84
#